data_2dc5122c0427c6df7b34d9922204290a
#
_entry.id   2dc5122c0427c6df7b34d9922204290a
#
_cell.length_a   1.000
_cell.length_b   1.000
_cell.length_c   1.000
_cell.angle_alpha   90.00
_cell.angle_beta   90.00
_cell.angle_gamma   90.00
#
_symmetry.space_group_name_H-M   'P 1'
#
loop_
_entity.id
_entity.type
_entity.pdbx_description
1 polymer ?
#
loop_
_entity_poly.entity_id
_entity_poly.type
_entity_poly.pdbx_seq_one_letter_code
_entity_poly.pdbx_strand_id
1 'polypeptide(L)' 'MQFRCGNRRAVVQLADISQNGARVKGVFLVRQGDTFYLKLSGMESFEARVVWAEEFEFGCEFLRPLNPVILEALVHSR' A
#
# COMPACT_ATOMS: atom_id res chain seq x y z
N MET A 1 -6.68 -3.02 5.55
CA MET A 1 -5.91 -3.34 4.33
C MET A 1 -4.83 -4.35 4.66
N GLN A 2 -4.63 -5.32 3.81
CA GLN A 2 -3.65 -6.36 4.02
C GLN A 2 -2.36 -6.06 3.25
N PHE A 3 -1.23 -6.10 3.95
CA PHE A 3 0.10 -5.89 3.40
C PHE A 3 0.81 -7.25 3.30
N ARG A 4 1.47 -7.50 2.18
CA ARG A 4 2.23 -8.73 1.98
C ARG A 4 3.56 -8.41 1.30
N CYS A 5 4.65 -8.76 2.00
CA CYS A 5 6.01 -8.60 1.48
C CYS A 5 6.74 -9.94 1.67
N GLY A 6 6.96 -10.66 0.59
CA GLY A 6 7.55 -12.00 0.65
C GLY A 6 6.66 -12.94 1.47
N ASN A 7 7.22 -13.51 2.52
CA ASN A 7 6.50 -14.42 3.43
C ASN A 7 5.82 -13.68 4.59
N ARG A 8 5.97 -12.37 4.66
CA ARG A 8 5.41 -11.57 5.76
C ARG A 8 4.07 -10.99 5.36
N ARG A 9 3.12 -11.06 6.29
CA ARG A 9 1.79 -10.47 6.15
C ARG A 9 1.49 -9.61 7.35
N ALA A 10 0.81 -8.49 7.12
CA ALA A 10 0.40 -7.60 8.19
C ALA A 10 -0.86 -6.86 7.78
N VAL A 11 -1.63 -6.45 8.78
CA VAL A 11 -2.74 -5.51 8.57
C VAL A 11 -2.17 -4.12 8.79
N VAL A 12 -2.35 -3.24 7.82
CA VAL A 12 -1.81 -1.89 7.87
C VAL A 12 -2.92 -0.87 7.71
N GLN A 13 -2.65 0.34 8.15
CA GLN A 13 -3.57 1.46 8.03
C GLN A 13 -3.16 2.33 6.85
N LEU A 14 -4.11 2.60 5.97
CA LEU A 14 -3.90 3.51 4.87
C LEU A 14 -4.04 4.95 5.38
N ALA A 15 -2.96 5.71 5.34
CA ALA A 15 -2.97 7.10 5.79
C ALA A 15 -3.38 8.05 4.67
N ASP A 16 -2.93 7.75 3.46
CA ASP A 16 -3.24 8.57 2.29
C ASP A 16 -3.12 7.71 1.04
N ILE A 17 -3.86 8.07 0.00
CA ILE A 17 -3.82 7.33 -1.26
C ILE A 17 -4.08 8.27 -2.44
N SER A 18 -3.34 8.03 -3.52
CA SER A 18 -3.56 8.69 -4.79
C SER A 18 -3.55 7.62 -5.89
N GLN A 19 -3.77 8.05 -7.12
CA GLN A 19 -3.77 7.13 -8.26
C GLN A 19 -2.41 6.45 -8.45
N ASN A 20 -1.32 7.10 -8.08
CA ASN A 20 0.04 6.62 -8.34
C ASN A 20 0.72 6.01 -7.12
N GLY A 21 0.19 6.20 -5.93
CA GLY A 21 0.85 5.70 -4.73
C GLY A 21 0.03 5.89 -3.47
N ALA A 22 0.66 5.55 -2.33
CA ALA A 22 0.00 5.60 -1.04
C ALA A 22 0.99 5.86 0.08
N ARG A 23 0.48 6.32 1.21
CA ARG A 23 1.20 6.43 2.46
C ARG A 23 0.54 5.48 3.45
N VAL A 24 1.35 4.61 4.06
CA VAL A 24 0.87 3.50 4.87
C VAL A 24 1.50 3.58 6.24
N LYS A 25 0.68 3.39 7.28
CA LYS A 25 1.13 3.37 8.67
C LYS A 25 1.07 1.96 9.24
N GLY A 26 2.08 1.61 10.02
CA GLY A 26 2.14 0.32 10.69
C GLY A 26 3.52 0.04 11.22
N VAL A 27 3.65 -1.04 11.99
CA VAL A 27 4.94 -1.48 12.54
C VAL A 27 5.42 -2.64 11.68
N PHE A 28 6.36 -2.37 10.79
CA PHE A 28 6.92 -3.39 9.90
C PHE A 28 8.28 -2.92 9.39
N LEU A 29 9.09 -3.89 8.97
CA LEU A 29 10.41 -3.60 8.44
C LEU A 29 10.36 -3.61 6.92
N VAL A 30 10.43 -2.41 6.33
CA VAL A 30 10.56 -2.24 4.89
C VAL A 30 11.70 -1.26 4.61
N ARG A 31 12.26 -1.36 3.42
CA ARG A 31 13.34 -0.50 2.96
C ARG A 31 12.96 0.13 1.64
N GLN A 32 13.54 1.28 1.35
CA GLN A 32 13.40 1.90 0.04
C GLN A 32 13.78 0.90 -1.05
N GLY A 33 12.92 0.76 -2.06
CA GLY A 33 13.13 -0.17 -3.15
C GLY A 33 12.47 -1.53 -2.98
N ASP A 34 12.01 -1.88 -1.78
CA ASP A 34 11.28 -3.14 -1.57
C ASP A 34 9.97 -3.12 -2.34
N THR A 35 9.63 -4.26 -2.93
CA THR A 35 8.33 -4.45 -3.57
C THR A 35 7.42 -5.27 -2.66
N PHE A 36 6.13 -4.99 -2.73
CA PHE A 36 5.15 -5.65 -1.89
C PHE A 36 3.78 -5.61 -2.57
N TYR A 37 2.82 -6.29 -1.96
CA TYR A 37 1.45 -6.32 -2.46
C TYR A 37 0.51 -5.78 -1.40
N LEU A 38 -0.41 -4.90 -1.81
CA LEU A 38 -1.51 -4.44 -0.97
C LEU A 38 -2.78 -5.11 -1.46
N LYS A 39 -3.44 -5.82 -0.56
CA LYS A 39 -4.71 -6.46 -0.85
C LYS A 39 -5.83 -5.77 -0.10
N LEU A 40 -6.85 -5.38 -0.82
CA LEU A 40 -8.05 -4.78 -0.28
C LEU A 40 -9.15 -5.83 -0.26
N SER A 41 -10.03 -5.73 0.73
CA SER A 41 -11.13 -6.66 0.86
C SER A 41 -11.98 -6.69 -0.40
N GLY A 42 -12.16 -7.88 -0.98
CA GLY A 42 -12.96 -8.06 -2.18
C GLY A 42 -12.31 -7.61 -3.48
N MET A 43 -11.04 -7.22 -3.44
CA MET A 43 -10.32 -6.76 -4.62
C MET A 43 -9.04 -7.55 -4.81
N GLU A 44 -8.45 -7.46 -6.02
CA GLU A 44 -7.17 -8.07 -6.31
C GLU A 44 -6.03 -7.32 -5.61
N SER A 45 -4.88 -7.95 -5.53
CA SER A 45 -3.68 -7.33 -4.95
C SER A 45 -3.06 -6.34 -5.92
N PHE A 46 -2.51 -5.26 -5.37
CA PHE A 46 -1.80 -4.24 -6.13
C PHE A 46 -0.33 -4.27 -5.78
N GLU A 47 0.51 -4.39 -6.78
CA GLU A 47 1.95 -4.39 -6.60
C GLU A 47 2.46 -2.95 -6.46
N ALA A 48 3.32 -2.73 -5.46
CA ALA A 48 3.86 -1.42 -5.16
C ALA A 48 5.31 -1.52 -4.74
N ARG A 49 6.01 -0.38 -4.81
CA ARG A 49 7.41 -0.28 -4.41
C ARG A 49 7.55 0.82 -3.36
N VAL A 50 8.32 0.53 -2.31
CA VAL A 50 8.60 1.50 -1.25
C VAL A 50 9.53 2.58 -1.80
N VAL A 51 9.11 3.85 -1.72
CA VAL A 51 9.92 4.98 -2.17
C VAL A 51 10.58 5.72 -1.01
N TRP A 52 10.02 5.62 0.20
CA TRP A 52 10.66 6.08 1.42
C TRP A 52 10.10 5.28 2.60
N ALA A 53 10.87 5.18 3.68
CA ALA A 53 10.43 4.44 4.86
C ALA A 53 10.94 5.14 6.12
N GLU A 54 10.07 5.19 7.14
CA GLU A 54 10.34 5.66 8.48
C GLU A 54 9.91 4.59 9.46
N GLU A 55 10.04 4.86 10.76
CA GLU A 55 9.82 3.85 11.79
C GLU A 55 8.41 3.26 11.79
N PHE A 56 7.40 4.09 11.62
CA PHE A 56 6.00 3.66 11.69
C PHE A 56 5.20 3.99 10.44
N GLU A 57 5.87 4.38 9.36
CA GLU A 57 5.19 4.86 8.17
C GLU A 57 6.10 4.69 6.96
N PHE A 58 5.51 4.38 5.82
CA PHE A 58 6.25 4.39 4.57
C PHE A 58 5.37 4.89 3.44
N GLY A 59 6.02 5.42 2.41
CA GLY A 59 5.38 5.79 1.15
C GLY A 59 5.73 4.81 0.06
N CYS A 60 4.78 4.58 -0.83
CA CYS A 60 4.99 3.67 -1.95
C CYS A 60 4.40 4.26 -3.22
N GLU A 61 4.90 3.75 -4.35
CA GLU A 61 4.30 4.00 -5.66
C GLU A 61 3.77 2.69 -6.21
N PHE A 62 2.63 2.75 -6.88
CA PHE A 62 2.07 1.59 -7.57
C PHE A 62 2.80 1.38 -8.88
N LEU A 63 3.08 0.13 -9.23
CA LEU A 63 3.71 -0.20 -10.51
C LEU A 63 2.80 0.14 -11.69
N ARG A 64 1.48 0.15 -11.44
CA ARG A 64 0.49 0.62 -12.40
C ARG A 64 -0.44 1.59 -11.69
N PRO A 65 -0.79 2.74 -12.30
CA PRO A 65 -1.75 3.65 -11.69
C PRO A 65 -3.08 2.96 -11.40
N LEU A 66 -3.70 3.32 -10.29
CA LEU A 66 -5.01 2.78 -9.94
C LEU A 66 -6.08 3.30 -10.89
N ASN A 67 -7.03 2.42 -11.20
CA ASN A 67 -8.23 2.84 -11.89
C ASN A 67 -8.98 3.86 -11.02
N PRO A 68 -9.49 4.97 -11.59
CA PRO A 68 -10.22 5.97 -10.80
C PRO A 68 -11.39 5.42 -10.00
N VAL A 69 -12.08 4.40 -10.51
CA VAL A 69 -13.18 3.76 -9.79
C VAL A 69 -12.69 3.05 -8.56
N ILE A 70 -11.55 2.37 -8.66
CA ILE A 70 -10.92 1.68 -7.52
C ILE A 70 -10.44 2.70 -6.51
N LEU A 71 -9.79 3.77 -6.95
CA LEU A 71 -9.31 4.82 -6.07
C LEU A 71 -10.48 5.44 -5.28
N GLU A 72 -11.59 5.73 -5.94
CA GLU A 72 -12.76 6.28 -5.28
C GLU A 72 -13.30 5.32 -4.22
N ALA A 73 -13.39 4.04 -4.53
CA ALA A 73 -13.83 3.03 -3.58
C ALA A 73 -12.93 2.97 -2.35
N LEU A 74 -11.62 3.08 -2.54
CA LEU A 74 -10.64 3.08 -1.45
C LEU A 74 -10.76 4.31 -0.57
N VAL A 75 -10.95 5.48 -1.15
CA VAL A 75 -11.10 6.72 -0.41
C VAL A 75 -12.35 6.66 0.47
N HIS A 76 -13.44 6.08 -0.02
CA HIS A 76 -14.68 5.96 0.73
C HIS A 76 -14.64 4.88 1.82
N SER A 77 -13.72 3.92 1.72
CA SER A 77 -13.62 2.84 2.71
C SER A 77 -12.58 3.10 3.80
N ARG A 78 -11.92 4.23 3.75
CA ARG A 78 -10.92 4.62 4.77
C ARG A 78 -11.57 4.95 6.08
#